data_312863c06e052810ecae0a04f46d818c
#
_entry.id   312863c06e052810ecae0a04f46d818c
#
_cell.length_a   1.000
_cell.length_b   1.000
_cell.length_c   1.000
_cell.angle_alpha   90.00
_cell.angle_beta   90.00
_cell.angle_gamma   90.00
#
_symmetry.space_group_name_H-M   'P 1'
#
loop_
_entity.id
_entity.type
_entity.pdbx_description
1 polymer ?
#
loop_
_entity_poly.entity_id
_entity_poly.type
_entity_poly.pdbx_seq_one_letter_code
_entity_poly.pdbx_strand_id
1 'polypeptide(L)'
;MKVELYNHIVRNGLTRRTMLKGAASTAALAAMGGAVPALADGHSALRAAIMKIPGVGMGSPGDAEWQKVGEMCLGPVKDRVKPGEFKGVELTFMGLNNQNLHNFLFRGFLKPWEAYTGAKINWIDLAQADYNPRLQQSIATKTVDFDIIEMGAPFEGDTAGQGLLNEMPDWVKDQIDYDDLVGYLQPPVGTWDGKAYRINIDGDCHTFCYRTDYFGSGSITGRANPPKTWQEVNQISKDVDGKKDPLTGLPAHGFLDPLKGWGGFGMYFLTDRAGPYVKHPDDPAFLFDIDTMKPRINNPGWVQAIQDVMDLIKIDGAYPADQINADPGTTGFQQFLAGTGSMLTWWGDIGSNARTNDSSVIGDVVGFSMIPGSDKVYNSKKGAWENTYNEAPNNAYLGWGVYVTNRVEGDSKKRKAAWSAAAHIGGKDISLWTSAYPSGFQPYRNSHFVYDEWEAAGYDRAFIEDYLGSNLDTYNHPNSLNEPRIPGIFQYYSVAEDELAKGFAGQYSSAQETADAIAAAWEKITDSIGRESQIKLYKASMGL
;
A
#
# COMPACT_ATOMS: atom_id res chain seq x y z
N MET A 1 29.09 3.26 -3.33
CA MET A 1 29.32 3.58 -1.90
C MET A 1 28.10 4.22 -1.23
N LYS A 2 27.47 5.29 -1.76
CA LYS A 2 26.20 5.82 -1.21
C LYS A 2 25.05 4.81 -1.30
N VAL A 3 24.88 4.16 -2.45
CA VAL A 3 23.86 3.11 -2.68
C VAL A 3 24.14 1.85 -1.86
N GLU A 4 25.40 1.44 -1.73
CA GLU A 4 25.79 0.30 -0.88
C GLU A 4 25.61 0.60 0.61
N LEU A 5 25.90 1.83 1.05
CA LEU A 5 25.64 2.26 2.42
C LEU A 5 24.14 2.34 2.71
N TYR A 6 23.37 2.86 1.77
CA TYR A 6 21.92 2.89 1.84
C TYR A 6 21.31 1.46 1.87
N ASN A 7 21.74 0.57 0.98
CA ASN A 7 21.35 -0.84 0.99
C ASN A 7 21.78 -1.56 2.28
N HIS A 8 22.93 -1.22 2.83
CA HIS A 8 23.39 -1.76 4.11
C HIS A 8 22.51 -1.26 5.27
N ILE A 9 22.12 0.01 5.26
CA ILE A 9 21.21 0.62 6.25
C ILE A 9 19.82 -0.02 6.18
N VAL A 10 19.26 -0.14 4.98
CA VAL A 10 17.93 -0.72 4.74
C VAL A 10 17.90 -2.21 5.12
N ARG A 11 18.93 -2.99 4.74
CA ARG A 11 19.03 -4.43 5.06
C ARG A 11 19.23 -4.72 6.55
N ASN A 12 19.74 -3.76 7.33
CA ASN A 12 19.99 -3.93 8.76
C ASN A 12 18.93 -3.27 9.66
N GLY A 13 17.80 -2.83 9.13
CA GLY A 13 16.66 -2.37 9.92
C GLY A 13 16.95 -1.13 10.77
N LEU A 14 17.68 -0.15 10.22
CA LEU A 14 18.01 1.07 10.96
C LEU A 14 16.84 2.07 10.88
N THR A 15 16.39 2.54 12.04
CA THR A 15 15.31 3.53 12.16
C THR A 15 15.74 4.93 11.68
N ARG A 16 14.75 5.82 11.38
CA ARG A 16 14.97 7.24 11.05
C ARG A 16 15.94 7.93 12.00
N ARG A 17 15.87 7.63 13.30
CA ARG A 17 16.76 8.18 14.34
C ARG A 17 18.22 7.74 14.17
N THR A 18 18.43 6.56 13.62
CA THR A 18 19.77 6.01 13.33
C THR A 18 20.29 6.57 12.01
N MET A 19 19.41 6.80 11.02
CA MET A 19 19.77 7.47 9.75
C MET A 19 20.20 8.92 9.97
N LEU A 20 19.49 9.67 10.82
CA LEU A 20 19.89 11.05 11.18
C LEU A 20 21.23 11.10 11.94
N LYS A 21 21.54 10.10 12.77
CA LYS A 21 22.86 9.96 13.40
C LYS A 21 23.94 9.55 12.39
N GLY A 22 23.58 8.75 11.37
CA GLY A 22 24.45 8.40 10.26
C GLY A 22 24.74 9.57 9.31
N ALA A 23 23.75 10.46 9.08
CA ALA A 23 23.94 11.66 8.27
C ALA A 23 24.94 12.66 8.90
N ALA A 24 25.01 12.72 10.25
CA ALA A 24 26.05 13.49 10.93
C ALA A 24 27.46 12.91 10.73
N SER A 25 27.57 11.59 10.50
CA SER A 25 28.85 10.94 10.16
C SER A 25 29.19 11.04 8.66
N THR A 26 28.20 11.25 7.76
CA THR A 26 28.48 11.52 6.34
C THR A 26 29.02 12.92 6.09
N ALA A 27 28.68 13.91 6.93
CA ALA A 27 29.32 15.22 6.92
C ALA A 27 30.82 15.14 7.27
N ALA A 28 31.21 14.19 8.11
CA ALA A 28 32.61 13.92 8.44
C ALA A 28 33.38 13.20 7.29
N LEU A 29 32.70 12.40 6.47
CA LEU A 29 33.30 11.77 5.27
C LEU A 29 33.44 12.75 4.08
N ALA A 30 32.56 13.74 3.96
CA ALA A 30 32.67 14.80 2.95
C ALA A 30 33.89 15.72 3.21
N ALA A 31 34.37 15.80 4.45
CA ALA A 31 35.58 16.56 4.82
C ALA A 31 36.89 15.85 4.45
N MET A 32 36.85 14.58 4.02
CA MET A 32 38.04 13.79 3.65
C MET A 32 38.37 13.79 2.15
N GLY A 33 37.87 14.76 1.36
CA GLY A 33 38.45 15.14 0.06
C GLY A 33 38.49 14.06 -1.04
N GLY A 34 37.73 13.01 -0.96
CA GLY A 34 37.63 12.01 -2.03
C GLY A 34 36.53 12.36 -3.02
N ALA A 35 36.89 12.94 -4.16
CA ALA A 35 36.01 13.06 -5.31
C ALA A 35 35.56 11.66 -5.72
N VAL A 36 34.29 11.33 -5.49
CA VAL A 36 33.64 10.16 -6.08
C VAL A 36 33.50 10.43 -7.57
N PRO A 37 34.06 9.63 -8.48
CA PRO A 37 33.78 9.78 -9.90
C PRO A 37 32.27 9.68 -10.08
N ALA A 38 31.67 10.72 -10.63
CA ALA A 38 30.30 10.67 -11.11
C ALA A 38 30.27 9.67 -12.26
N LEU A 39 29.91 8.42 -11.98
CA LEU A 39 29.27 7.57 -12.95
C LEU A 39 27.86 8.17 -13.17
N ALA A 40 27.81 9.28 -13.89
CA ALA A 40 26.61 9.69 -14.60
C ALA A 40 26.44 8.65 -15.72
N ASP A 41 25.93 7.48 -15.37
CA ASP A 41 25.48 6.56 -16.37
C ASP A 41 24.25 7.16 -17.07
N GLY A 42 23.99 6.71 -18.31
CA GLY A 42 22.85 7.23 -19.08
C GLY A 42 21.49 7.04 -18.39
N HIS A 43 21.44 6.25 -17.32
CA HIS A 43 20.28 5.96 -16.48
C HIS A 43 19.90 7.14 -15.58
N SER A 44 20.85 7.79 -14.91
CA SER A 44 20.55 8.97 -14.08
C SER A 44 20.08 10.17 -14.94
N ALA A 45 20.61 10.31 -16.15
CA ALA A 45 20.14 11.33 -17.09
C ALA A 45 18.71 11.04 -17.58
N LEU A 46 18.36 9.78 -17.84
CA LEU A 46 17.02 9.34 -18.22
C LEU A 46 16.02 9.65 -17.09
N ARG A 47 16.34 9.29 -15.85
CA ARG A 47 15.49 9.53 -14.68
C ARG A 47 15.26 11.03 -14.46
N ALA A 48 16.30 11.84 -14.51
CA ALA A 48 16.19 13.29 -14.43
C ALA A 48 15.32 13.90 -15.54
N ALA A 49 15.32 13.30 -16.74
CA ALA A 49 14.48 13.75 -17.85
C ALA A 49 13.01 13.33 -17.68
N ILE A 50 12.74 12.11 -17.19
CA ILE A 50 11.39 11.61 -16.94
C ILE A 50 10.72 12.41 -15.82
N MET A 51 11.43 12.70 -14.74
CA MET A 51 10.91 13.45 -13.59
C MET A 51 10.54 14.90 -13.91
N LYS A 52 10.93 15.41 -15.07
CA LYS A 52 10.50 16.73 -15.60
C LYS A 52 9.24 16.65 -16.44
N ILE A 53 8.73 15.47 -16.75
CA ILE A 53 7.46 15.32 -17.43
C ILE A 53 6.37 15.40 -16.37
N PRO A 54 5.51 16.44 -16.38
CA PRO A 54 4.48 16.59 -15.36
C PRO A 54 3.52 15.40 -15.42
N GLY A 55 3.06 14.96 -14.26
CA GLY A 55 1.94 14.06 -14.18
C GLY A 55 0.73 14.70 -14.82
N VAL A 56 0.08 13.97 -15.69
CA VAL A 56 -1.18 14.44 -16.27
C VAL A 56 -2.26 14.30 -15.21
N GLY A 57 -3.01 15.33 -14.99
CA GLY A 57 -4.17 15.28 -14.12
C GLY A 57 -5.18 14.23 -14.59
N MET A 58 -6.46 14.51 -14.59
CA MET A 58 -7.53 13.59 -15.02
C MET A 58 -7.50 13.34 -16.53
N GLY A 59 -6.42 12.70 -17.02
CA GLY A 59 -6.18 12.48 -18.44
C GLY A 59 -7.02 11.37 -19.07
N SER A 60 -7.00 11.32 -20.39
CA SER A 60 -7.60 10.24 -21.18
C SER A 60 -6.60 9.11 -21.41
N PRO A 61 -7.05 7.86 -21.63
CA PRO A 61 -6.15 6.76 -21.97
C PRO A 61 -5.30 7.12 -23.18
N GLY A 62 -3.98 6.98 -23.01
CA GLY A 62 -3.04 7.25 -24.10
C GLY A 62 -2.60 8.71 -24.21
N ASP A 63 -2.73 9.50 -23.17
CA ASP A 63 -2.18 10.85 -23.12
C ASP A 63 -0.72 10.91 -23.56
N ALA A 64 -0.36 12.02 -24.19
CA ALA A 64 0.95 12.17 -24.82
C ALA A 64 2.10 12.04 -23.81
N GLU A 65 1.92 12.52 -22.60
CA GLU A 65 2.90 12.44 -21.51
C GLU A 65 3.15 11.00 -21.06
N TRP A 66 2.10 10.20 -20.88
CA TRP A 66 2.22 8.78 -20.53
C TRP A 66 2.91 7.98 -21.65
N GLN A 67 2.55 8.24 -22.90
CA GLN A 67 3.22 7.64 -24.05
C GLN A 67 4.69 8.04 -24.12
N LYS A 68 5.01 9.30 -23.84
CA LYS A 68 6.38 9.79 -23.82
C LYS A 68 7.22 9.12 -22.73
N VAL A 69 6.67 8.97 -21.51
CA VAL A 69 7.34 8.21 -20.43
C VAL A 69 7.58 6.76 -20.88
N GLY A 70 6.55 6.09 -21.39
CA GLY A 70 6.67 4.73 -21.89
C GLY A 70 7.71 4.58 -23.01
N GLU A 71 7.79 5.54 -23.95
CA GLU A 71 8.79 5.53 -25.04
C GLU A 71 10.21 5.71 -24.49
N MET A 72 10.42 6.63 -23.60
CA MET A 72 11.74 6.89 -22.98
C MET A 72 12.26 5.70 -22.20
N CYS A 73 11.35 4.89 -21.62
CA CYS A 73 11.67 3.70 -20.83
C CYS A 73 11.75 2.40 -21.65
N LEU A 74 11.72 2.43 -22.99
CA LEU A 74 11.79 1.23 -23.83
C LEU A 74 13.17 0.55 -23.87
N GLY A 75 14.21 1.13 -23.30
CA GLY A 75 15.57 0.57 -23.30
C GLY A 75 15.63 -0.91 -22.93
N PRO A 76 15.19 -1.31 -21.73
CA PRO A 76 15.22 -2.70 -21.26
C PRO A 76 14.41 -3.68 -22.15
N VAL A 77 13.36 -3.21 -22.82
CA VAL A 77 12.60 -3.99 -23.81
C VAL A 77 13.45 -4.20 -25.06
N LYS A 78 14.08 -3.14 -25.59
CA LYS A 78 14.92 -3.20 -26.81
C LYS A 78 16.13 -4.11 -26.65
N ASP A 79 16.64 -4.26 -25.44
CA ASP A 79 17.75 -5.17 -25.15
C ASP A 79 17.37 -6.66 -25.27
N ARG A 80 16.06 -6.99 -25.18
CA ARG A 80 15.55 -8.37 -25.11
C ARG A 80 14.59 -8.77 -26.24
N VAL A 81 14.02 -7.79 -26.91
CA VAL A 81 12.98 -7.97 -27.94
C VAL A 81 13.36 -7.22 -29.20
N LYS A 82 13.30 -7.90 -30.36
CA LYS A 82 13.56 -7.27 -31.67
C LYS A 82 12.33 -6.48 -32.15
N PRO A 83 12.51 -5.43 -32.97
CA PRO A 83 11.39 -4.75 -33.61
C PRO A 83 10.48 -5.72 -34.36
N GLY A 84 9.17 -5.66 -34.09
CA GLY A 84 8.18 -6.53 -34.73
C GLY A 84 8.22 -8.01 -34.32
N GLU A 85 8.98 -8.38 -33.28
CA GLU A 85 9.12 -9.78 -32.85
C GLU A 85 7.76 -10.42 -32.47
N PHE A 86 6.86 -9.63 -31.94
CA PHE A 86 5.54 -10.10 -31.50
C PHE A 86 4.42 -9.81 -32.51
N LYS A 87 4.76 -9.50 -33.75
CA LYS A 87 3.75 -9.28 -34.80
C LYS A 87 2.76 -10.44 -34.88
N GLY A 88 1.46 -10.09 -34.79
CA GLY A 88 0.35 -11.05 -34.81
C GLY A 88 0.00 -11.65 -33.44
N VAL A 89 0.71 -11.30 -32.37
CA VAL A 89 0.32 -11.65 -31.00
C VAL A 89 -0.73 -10.68 -30.51
N GLU A 90 -1.83 -11.21 -29.99
CA GLU A 90 -2.86 -10.45 -29.28
C GLU A 90 -2.90 -10.92 -27.83
N LEU A 91 -2.78 -9.96 -26.91
CA LEU A 91 -2.87 -10.15 -25.48
C LEU A 91 -4.18 -9.54 -24.95
N THR A 92 -4.77 -10.16 -23.97
CA THR A 92 -5.90 -9.60 -23.21
C THR A 92 -5.42 -9.19 -21.83
N PHE A 93 -5.60 -7.93 -21.47
CA PHE A 93 -5.23 -7.36 -20.18
C PHE A 93 -6.51 -7.00 -19.40
N MET A 94 -6.67 -7.54 -18.19
CA MET A 94 -7.75 -7.19 -17.28
C MET A 94 -7.23 -6.31 -16.14
N GLY A 95 -7.88 -5.19 -15.90
CA GLY A 95 -7.53 -4.29 -14.81
C GLY A 95 -8.62 -3.26 -14.52
N LEU A 96 -8.36 -2.41 -13.55
CA LEU A 96 -9.27 -1.37 -13.11
C LEU A 96 -9.36 -0.22 -14.12
N ASN A 97 -10.57 0.33 -14.23
CA ASN A 97 -10.87 1.48 -15.05
C ASN A 97 -11.02 2.73 -14.18
N ASN A 98 -9.97 3.10 -13.48
CA ASN A 98 -9.93 4.31 -12.67
C ASN A 98 -9.20 5.42 -13.43
N GLN A 99 -9.75 6.63 -13.39
CA GLN A 99 -9.11 7.79 -14.00
C GLN A 99 -7.74 8.06 -13.36
N ASN A 100 -6.73 8.31 -14.17
CA ASN A 100 -5.33 8.56 -13.80
C ASN A 100 -4.55 7.36 -13.25
N LEU A 101 -5.19 6.22 -13.11
CA LEU A 101 -4.64 5.03 -12.50
C LEU A 101 -4.77 3.83 -13.43
N HIS A 102 -4.03 2.76 -13.10
CA HIS A 102 -4.33 1.44 -13.61
C HIS A 102 -4.31 1.37 -15.14
N ASN A 103 -5.35 0.82 -15.76
CA ASN A 103 -5.40 0.62 -17.21
C ASN A 103 -5.22 1.90 -18.03
N PHE A 104 -5.62 3.07 -17.52
CA PHE A 104 -5.39 4.34 -18.23
C PHE A 104 -3.91 4.66 -18.39
N LEU A 105 -3.14 4.58 -17.29
CA LEU A 105 -1.68 4.75 -17.31
C LEU A 105 -1.01 3.68 -18.16
N PHE A 106 -1.39 2.41 -17.96
CA PHE A 106 -0.75 1.29 -18.65
C PHE A 106 -0.95 1.33 -20.15
N ARG A 107 -2.10 1.80 -20.63
CA ARG A 107 -2.31 2.05 -22.07
C ARG A 107 -1.35 3.07 -22.61
N GLY A 108 -1.14 4.17 -21.90
CA GLY A 108 -0.17 5.17 -22.30
C GLY A 108 1.24 4.59 -22.40
N PHE A 109 1.69 3.93 -21.34
CA PHE A 109 3.03 3.30 -21.31
C PHE A 109 3.21 2.22 -22.36
N LEU A 110 2.17 1.44 -22.67
CA LEU A 110 2.25 0.31 -23.60
C LEU A 110 2.07 0.69 -25.07
N LYS A 111 1.57 1.87 -25.41
CA LYS A 111 1.49 2.30 -26.82
C LYS A 111 2.82 2.24 -27.57
N PRO A 112 3.94 2.81 -27.05
CA PRO A 112 5.24 2.67 -27.72
C PRO A 112 5.77 1.23 -27.67
N TRP A 113 5.45 0.43 -26.67
CA TRP A 113 5.76 -1.00 -26.64
C TRP A 113 5.03 -1.77 -27.76
N GLU A 114 3.72 -1.52 -27.96
CA GLU A 114 2.94 -2.11 -29.07
C GLU A 114 3.54 -1.73 -30.42
N ALA A 115 3.86 -0.44 -30.60
CA ALA A 115 4.45 0.06 -31.84
C ALA A 115 5.82 -0.59 -32.15
N TYR A 116 6.65 -0.79 -31.13
CA TYR A 116 7.97 -1.40 -31.28
C TYR A 116 7.90 -2.90 -31.52
N THR A 117 7.07 -3.62 -30.76
CA THR A 117 7.04 -5.09 -30.75
C THR A 117 6.11 -5.70 -31.80
N GLY A 118 5.11 -4.93 -32.27
CA GLY A 118 4.08 -5.38 -33.19
C GLY A 118 2.96 -6.22 -32.57
N ALA A 119 2.96 -6.40 -31.25
CA ALA A 119 1.84 -7.00 -30.52
C ALA A 119 0.68 -6.02 -30.39
N LYS A 120 -0.50 -6.53 -30.01
CA LYS A 120 -1.69 -5.75 -29.65
C LYS A 120 -2.20 -6.16 -28.28
N ILE A 121 -2.76 -5.19 -27.53
CA ILE A 121 -3.39 -5.44 -26.24
C ILE A 121 -4.87 -5.10 -26.35
N ASN A 122 -5.71 -6.08 -26.02
CA ASN A 122 -7.14 -5.94 -25.84
C ASN A 122 -7.42 -5.75 -24.34
N TRP A 123 -8.16 -4.71 -23.99
CA TRP A 123 -8.38 -4.31 -22.62
C TRP A 123 -9.74 -4.75 -22.09
N ILE A 124 -9.77 -5.36 -20.91
CA ILE A 124 -10.96 -5.58 -20.09
C ILE A 124 -10.90 -4.56 -18.97
N ASP A 125 -11.66 -3.49 -19.11
CA ASP A 125 -11.74 -2.38 -18.18
C ASP A 125 -12.91 -2.59 -17.24
N LEU A 126 -12.66 -2.68 -15.96
CA LEU A 126 -13.67 -2.91 -14.94
C LEU A 126 -13.70 -1.75 -13.94
N ALA A 127 -14.91 -1.29 -13.62
CA ALA A 127 -15.11 -0.42 -12.47
C ALA A 127 -14.76 -1.19 -11.17
N GLN A 128 -14.40 -0.48 -10.12
CA GLN A 128 -14.03 -1.10 -8.82
C GLN A 128 -15.10 -2.08 -8.31
N ALA A 129 -16.38 -1.75 -8.47
CA ALA A 129 -17.50 -2.60 -8.03
C ALA A 129 -17.61 -3.93 -8.80
N ASP A 130 -17.17 -3.95 -10.07
CA ASP A 130 -17.27 -5.11 -10.95
C ASP A 130 -15.99 -5.98 -10.94
N TYR A 131 -14.86 -5.40 -10.53
CA TYR A 131 -13.55 -6.03 -10.59
C TYR A 131 -13.46 -7.27 -9.67
N ASN A 132 -13.76 -7.10 -8.38
CA ASN A 132 -13.68 -8.21 -7.42
C ASN A 132 -14.66 -9.35 -7.77
N PRO A 133 -15.94 -9.11 -8.09
CA PRO A 133 -16.85 -10.18 -8.55
C PRO A 133 -16.33 -10.92 -9.78
N ARG A 134 -15.75 -10.19 -10.76
CA ARG A 134 -15.19 -10.79 -11.98
C ARG A 134 -13.98 -11.68 -11.69
N LEU A 135 -13.07 -11.23 -10.82
CA LEU A 135 -11.93 -12.01 -10.38
C LEU A 135 -12.38 -13.25 -9.59
N GLN A 136 -13.30 -13.10 -8.65
CA GLN A 136 -13.86 -14.21 -7.87
C GLN A 136 -14.54 -15.27 -8.76
N GLN A 137 -15.22 -14.86 -9.83
CA GLN A 137 -15.76 -15.80 -10.81
C GLN A 137 -14.66 -16.63 -11.48
N SER A 138 -13.55 -16.00 -11.88
CA SER A 138 -12.42 -16.71 -12.49
C SER A 138 -11.78 -17.69 -11.52
N ILE A 139 -11.64 -17.31 -10.25
CA ILE A 139 -11.13 -18.15 -9.17
C ILE A 139 -12.06 -19.36 -8.95
N ALA A 140 -13.37 -19.14 -8.83
CA ALA A 140 -14.35 -20.19 -8.58
C ALA A 140 -14.45 -21.21 -9.72
N THR A 141 -14.36 -20.75 -10.97
CA THR A 141 -14.39 -21.60 -12.16
C THR A 141 -13.03 -22.20 -12.51
N LYS A 142 -11.95 -21.75 -11.87
CA LYS A 142 -10.55 -22.08 -12.18
C LYS A 142 -10.19 -21.83 -13.64
N THR A 143 -10.79 -20.80 -14.24
CA THR A 143 -10.58 -20.44 -15.63
C THR A 143 -10.35 -18.95 -15.77
N VAL A 144 -9.39 -18.57 -16.62
CA VAL A 144 -9.09 -17.19 -16.95
C VAL A 144 -9.21 -16.97 -18.46
N ASP A 145 -9.82 -15.87 -18.86
CA ASP A 145 -9.96 -15.44 -20.25
C ASP A 145 -9.11 -14.22 -20.62
N PHE A 146 -8.18 -13.88 -19.72
CA PHE A 146 -7.18 -12.82 -19.89
C PHE A 146 -5.76 -13.37 -19.73
N ASP A 147 -4.81 -12.75 -20.41
CA ASP A 147 -3.39 -13.18 -20.44
C ASP A 147 -2.57 -12.46 -19.36
N ILE A 148 -2.95 -11.22 -19.08
CA ILE A 148 -2.35 -10.35 -18.06
C ILE A 148 -3.46 -9.83 -17.16
N ILE A 149 -3.18 -9.76 -15.88
CA ILE A 149 -4.08 -9.14 -14.90
C ILE A 149 -3.31 -8.20 -13.99
N GLU A 150 -3.88 -7.03 -13.72
CA GLU A 150 -3.52 -6.23 -12.57
C GLU A 150 -4.30 -6.73 -11.35
N MET A 151 -3.63 -6.99 -10.23
CA MET A 151 -4.27 -7.59 -9.07
C MET A 151 -3.52 -7.22 -7.78
N GLY A 152 -4.24 -7.06 -6.69
CA GLY A 152 -3.64 -6.92 -5.36
C GLY A 152 -3.05 -8.22 -4.84
N ALA A 153 -1.99 -8.10 -4.04
CA ALA A 153 -1.32 -9.24 -3.43
C ALA A 153 -2.21 -10.18 -2.62
N PRO A 154 -3.25 -9.72 -1.89
CA PRO A 154 -4.12 -10.61 -1.11
C PRO A 154 -4.75 -11.74 -1.92
N PHE A 155 -4.97 -11.54 -3.22
CA PHE A 155 -5.54 -12.58 -4.11
C PHE A 155 -4.55 -13.66 -4.55
N GLU A 156 -3.26 -13.58 -4.17
CA GLU A 156 -2.27 -14.60 -4.56
C GLU A 156 -2.62 -15.98 -4.02
N GLY A 157 -3.18 -16.07 -2.80
CA GLY A 157 -3.65 -17.33 -2.25
C GLY A 157 -4.75 -17.99 -3.07
N ASP A 158 -5.66 -17.18 -3.59
CA ASP A 158 -6.76 -17.64 -4.44
C ASP A 158 -6.33 -17.94 -5.87
N THR A 159 -5.29 -17.32 -6.38
CA THR A 159 -4.86 -17.41 -7.79
C THR A 159 -3.62 -18.26 -7.99
N ALA A 160 -2.47 -17.88 -7.42
CA ALA A 160 -1.24 -18.67 -7.48
C ALA A 160 -1.42 -20.02 -6.78
N GLY A 161 -2.10 -20.04 -5.64
CA GLY A 161 -2.41 -21.26 -4.90
C GLY A 161 -3.27 -22.27 -5.67
N GLN A 162 -4.01 -21.81 -6.68
CA GLN A 162 -4.81 -22.68 -7.57
C GLN A 162 -4.16 -22.90 -8.96
N GLY A 163 -2.93 -22.42 -9.20
CA GLY A 163 -2.22 -22.60 -10.46
C GLY A 163 -2.77 -21.76 -11.61
N LEU A 164 -3.44 -20.63 -11.32
CA LEU A 164 -3.98 -19.72 -12.36
C LEU A 164 -2.93 -18.76 -12.92
N LEU A 165 -1.78 -18.62 -12.25
CA LEU A 165 -0.71 -17.70 -12.64
C LEU A 165 0.48 -18.44 -13.23
N ASN A 166 1.20 -17.76 -14.10
CA ASN A 166 2.45 -18.20 -14.69
C ASN A 166 3.63 -17.66 -13.86
N GLU A 167 4.57 -18.52 -13.47
CA GLU A 167 5.75 -18.13 -12.69
C GLU A 167 6.63 -17.15 -13.45
N MET A 168 7.12 -16.11 -12.75
CA MET A 168 7.98 -15.09 -13.32
C MET A 168 9.34 -15.69 -13.72
N PRO A 169 9.74 -15.60 -15.00
CA PRO A 169 11.03 -16.10 -15.45
C PRO A 169 12.17 -15.17 -15.00
N ASP A 170 13.37 -15.73 -14.84
CA ASP A 170 14.54 -14.99 -14.32
C ASP A 170 14.89 -13.77 -15.15
N TRP A 171 14.76 -13.86 -16.50
CA TRP A 171 15.04 -12.70 -17.37
C TRP A 171 14.11 -11.50 -17.12
N VAL A 172 12.90 -11.73 -16.56
CA VAL A 172 11.98 -10.66 -16.13
C VAL A 172 12.48 -10.06 -14.83
N LYS A 173 12.91 -10.90 -13.87
CA LYS A 173 13.50 -10.42 -12.61
C LYS A 173 14.70 -9.51 -12.89
N ASP A 174 15.58 -9.93 -13.82
CA ASP A 174 16.71 -9.11 -14.25
C ASP A 174 16.27 -7.80 -14.91
N GLN A 175 15.23 -7.85 -15.76
CA GLN A 175 14.75 -6.67 -16.49
C GLN A 175 14.15 -5.61 -15.56
N ILE A 176 13.41 -6.03 -14.54
CA ILE A 176 12.76 -5.12 -13.60
C ILE A 176 13.65 -4.74 -12.41
N ASP A 177 14.89 -5.23 -12.35
CA ASP A 177 15.77 -5.06 -11.19
C ASP A 177 15.05 -5.51 -9.89
N TYR A 178 14.72 -6.83 -9.82
CA TYR A 178 13.89 -7.38 -8.75
C TYR A 178 14.52 -7.17 -7.36
N ASP A 179 15.84 -7.16 -7.27
CA ASP A 179 16.58 -6.93 -6.02
C ASP A 179 16.48 -5.49 -5.51
N ASP A 180 16.01 -4.55 -6.33
CA ASP A 180 15.78 -3.16 -5.95
C ASP A 180 14.44 -2.96 -5.18
N LEU A 181 13.59 -3.97 -5.09
CA LEU A 181 12.36 -3.90 -4.29
C LEU A 181 12.67 -3.72 -2.81
N VAL A 182 11.84 -2.99 -2.08
CA VAL A 182 11.96 -2.81 -0.63
C VAL A 182 11.77 -4.13 0.13
N GLY A 183 12.30 -4.22 1.35
CA GLY A 183 12.46 -5.48 2.07
C GLY A 183 11.20 -6.33 2.22
N TYR A 184 10.06 -5.75 2.54
CA TYR A 184 8.80 -6.50 2.70
C TYR A 184 8.22 -7.05 1.38
N LEU A 185 8.68 -6.56 0.23
CA LEU A 185 8.31 -7.08 -1.10
C LEU A 185 9.30 -8.14 -1.61
N GLN A 186 10.35 -8.41 -0.87
CA GLN A 186 11.32 -9.48 -1.13
C GLN A 186 10.84 -10.83 -0.58
N PRO A 187 11.42 -11.96 -1.01
CA PRO A 187 11.17 -13.25 -0.37
C PRO A 187 11.44 -13.22 1.14
N PRO A 188 10.64 -13.92 1.99
CA PRO A 188 9.57 -14.83 1.60
C PRO A 188 8.23 -14.16 1.32
N VAL A 189 7.98 -12.95 1.80
CA VAL A 189 6.67 -12.27 1.67
C VAL A 189 6.36 -11.89 0.23
N GLY A 190 7.35 -11.46 -0.57
CA GLY A 190 7.19 -11.14 -2.00
C GLY A 190 6.98 -12.34 -2.92
N THR A 191 6.93 -13.57 -2.37
CA THR A 191 6.75 -14.81 -3.14
C THR A 191 5.57 -15.62 -2.64
N TRP A 192 5.04 -16.51 -3.47
CA TRP A 192 4.06 -17.51 -3.08
C TRP A 192 4.67 -18.90 -3.26
N ASP A 193 4.74 -19.68 -2.17
CA ASP A 193 5.40 -21.00 -2.14
C ASP A 193 6.82 -20.98 -2.77
N GLY A 194 7.60 -19.95 -2.42
CA GLY A 194 8.97 -19.72 -2.90
C GLY A 194 9.09 -19.25 -4.36
N LYS A 195 7.99 -19.00 -5.05
CA LYS A 195 7.95 -18.60 -6.47
C LYS A 195 7.48 -17.15 -6.61
N ALA A 196 8.13 -16.42 -7.50
CA ALA A 196 7.71 -15.06 -7.85
C ALA A 196 6.66 -15.10 -8.97
N TYR A 197 5.57 -14.38 -8.78
CA TYR A 197 4.48 -14.22 -9.76
C TYR A 197 4.23 -12.76 -10.07
N ARG A 198 4.46 -11.88 -9.12
CA ARG A 198 4.08 -10.48 -9.13
C ARG A 198 5.18 -9.59 -9.66
N ILE A 199 4.87 -8.79 -10.68
CA ILE A 199 5.62 -7.58 -10.97
C ILE A 199 4.97 -6.46 -10.19
N ASN A 200 5.64 -6.00 -9.14
CA ASN A 200 5.12 -4.90 -8.33
C ASN A 200 4.99 -3.63 -9.15
N ILE A 201 3.89 -2.93 -8.94
CA ILE A 201 3.63 -1.59 -9.48
C ILE A 201 3.34 -0.57 -8.38
N ASP A 202 3.22 -1.06 -7.14
CA ASP A 202 2.88 -0.28 -5.96
C ASP A 202 3.51 -0.87 -4.71
N GLY A 203 3.72 -0.02 -3.70
CA GLY A 203 4.34 -0.34 -2.43
C GLY A 203 3.40 -0.09 -1.24
N ASP A 204 2.17 -0.55 -1.31
CA ASP A 204 1.15 -0.28 -0.31
C ASP A 204 1.63 -0.47 1.13
N CYS A 205 1.56 0.62 1.88
CA CYS A 205 1.59 0.65 3.32
C CYS A 205 0.66 1.76 3.82
N HIS A 206 0.11 1.62 5.00
CA HIS A 206 -0.58 2.72 5.62
C HIS A 206 0.39 3.67 6.30
N THR A 207 0.17 4.97 6.11
CA THR A 207 0.86 6.05 6.79
C THR A 207 -0.15 6.84 7.64
N PHE A 208 0.31 7.39 8.74
CA PHE A 208 -0.47 8.32 9.54
C PHE A 208 -0.25 9.73 9.05
N CYS A 209 -1.31 10.36 8.59
CA CYS A 209 -1.33 11.73 8.09
C CYS A 209 -1.93 12.64 9.14
N TYR A 210 -1.33 13.79 9.34
CA TYR A 210 -1.83 14.78 10.29
C TYR A 210 -1.65 16.19 9.77
N ARG A 211 -2.50 17.09 10.23
CA ARG A 211 -2.41 18.51 9.92
C ARG A 211 -1.44 19.19 10.88
N THR A 212 -0.33 19.69 10.35
CA THR A 212 0.73 20.33 11.15
C THR A 212 0.25 21.61 11.83
N ASP A 213 -0.69 22.34 11.24
CA ASP A 213 -1.30 23.54 11.82
C ASP A 213 -2.25 23.28 13.02
N TYR A 214 -2.55 22.00 13.30
CA TYR A 214 -3.24 21.60 14.53
C TYR A 214 -2.31 21.47 15.74
N PHE A 215 -0.98 21.56 15.53
CA PHE A 215 0.02 21.37 16.57
C PHE A 215 0.92 22.61 16.69
N GLY A 216 1.63 22.72 17.80
CA GLY A 216 2.49 23.87 18.11
C GLY A 216 1.87 24.84 19.12
N SER A 217 2.61 25.90 19.44
CA SER A 217 2.19 26.91 20.41
C SER A 217 0.97 27.69 19.92
N GLY A 218 -0.10 27.69 20.72
CA GLY A 218 -1.34 28.38 20.38
C GLY A 218 -2.23 27.65 19.38
N SER A 219 -1.88 26.41 19.02
CA SER A 219 -2.69 25.59 18.11
C SER A 219 -4.03 25.19 18.71
N ILE A 220 -4.93 24.75 17.84
CA ILE A 220 -6.28 24.28 18.21
C ILE A 220 -6.26 23.11 19.20
N THR A 221 -5.24 22.22 19.13
CA THR A 221 -5.08 21.10 20.07
C THR A 221 -4.39 21.50 21.38
N GLY A 222 -3.66 22.61 21.40
CA GLY A 222 -2.79 23.00 22.51
C GLY A 222 -1.58 22.08 22.72
N ARG A 223 -1.29 21.17 21.77
CA ARG A 223 -0.21 20.19 21.83
C ARG A 223 0.96 20.62 20.96
N ALA A 224 2.17 20.44 21.46
CA ALA A 224 3.38 20.82 20.73
C ALA A 224 3.70 19.87 19.55
N ASN A 225 3.31 18.62 19.66
CA ASN A 225 3.68 17.57 18.72
C ASN A 225 2.47 16.73 18.29
N PRO A 226 2.51 16.10 17.10
CA PRO A 226 1.52 15.10 16.70
C PRO A 226 1.53 13.89 17.65
N PRO A 227 0.45 13.08 17.64
CA PRO A 227 0.31 11.92 18.52
C PRO A 227 1.33 10.84 18.16
N LYS A 228 1.73 10.07 19.17
CA LYS A 228 2.57 8.87 19.05
C LYS A 228 1.82 7.59 19.37
N THR A 229 0.68 7.69 20.04
CA THR A 229 -0.14 6.56 20.45
C THR A 229 -1.59 6.74 20.05
N TRP A 230 -2.30 5.64 19.89
CA TRP A 230 -3.75 5.68 19.63
C TRP A 230 -4.52 6.32 20.79
N GLN A 231 -4.02 6.22 22.01
CA GLN A 231 -4.58 6.90 23.16
C GLN A 231 -4.53 8.43 22.98
N GLU A 232 -3.40 8.96 22.49
CA GLU A 232 -3.26 10.38 22.17
C GLU A 232 -4.14 10.79 20.98
N VAL A 233 -4.22 9.97 19.92
CA VAL A 233 -5.14 10.20 18.77
C VAL A 233 -6.58 10.33 19.28
N ASN A 234 -7.03 9.38 20.09
CA ASN A 234 -8.38 9.38 20.64
C ASN A 234 -8.66 10.64 21.48
N GLN A 235 -7.69 11.09 22.27
CA GLN A 235 -7.83 12.29 23.08
C GLN A 235 -7.85 13.55 22.22
N ILE A 236 -6.94 13.67 21.24
CA ILE A 236 -6.90 14.82 20.32
C ILE A 236 -8.21 14.90 19.53
N SER A 237 -8.72 13.77 19.06
CA SER A 237 -9.99 13.72 18.33
C SER A 237 -11.14 14.31 19.15
N LYS A 238 -11.20 14.00 20.45
CA LYS A 238 -12.20 14.57 21.37
C LYS A 238 -11.95 16.07 21.63
N ASP A 239 -10.69 16.47 21.74
CA ASP A 239 -10.29 17.85 22.08
C ASP A 239 -10.63 18.85 20.96
N VAL A 240 -10.80 18.40 19.69
CA VAL A 240 -11.16 19.28 18.57
C VAL A 240 -12.67 19.42 18.35
N ASP A 241 -13.48 18.61 19.01
CA ASP A 241 -14.94 18.72 18.94
C ASP A 241 -15.43 20.12 19.29
N GLY A 242 -16.37 20.64 18.50
CA GLY A 242 -16.91 21.99 18.65
C GLY A 242 -15.97 23.13 18.28
N LYS A 243 -14.77 22.85 17.79
CA LYS A 243 -13.80 23.88 17.33
C LYS A 243 -13.91 24.08 15.81
N LYS A 244 -13.22 25.10 15.32
CA LYS A 244 -13.11 25.41 13.90
C LYS A 244 -11.75 25.01 13.37
N ASP A 245 -11.73 24.43 12.18
CA ASP A 245 -10.52 24.13 11.43
C ASP A 245 -9.72 25.43 11.17
N PRO A 246 -8.42 25.45 11.45
CA PRO A 246 -7.62 26.67 11.33
C PRO A 246 -7.43 27.15 9.89
N LEU A 247 -7.48 26.26 8.90
CA LEU A 247 -7.29 26.60 7.49
C LEU A 247 -8.61 26.99 6.81
N THR A 248 -9.66 26.21 7.01
CA THR A 248 -10.94 26.36 6.29
C THR A 248 -11.99 27.18 7.06
N GLY A 249 -11.86 27.30 8.37
CA GLY A 249 -12.86 27.92 9.26
C GLY A 249 -14.15 27.10 9.43
N LEU A 250 -14.25 25.92 8.81
CA LEU A 250 -15.34 24.97 8.95
C LEU A 250 -15.28 24.25 10.32
N PRO A 251 -16.30 23.49 10.72
CA PRO A 251 -16.19 22.62 11.90
C PRO A 251 -14.97 21.69 11.76
N ALA A 252 -14.16 21.61 12.81
CA ALA A 252 -13.01 20.71 12.87
C ALA A 252 -13.47 19.29 13.18
N HIS A 253 -12.85 18.30 12.52
CA HIS A 253 -13.00 16.89 12.82
C HIS A 253 -11.68 16.30 13.31
N GLY A 254 -11.77 15.35 14.26
CA GLY A 254 -10.60 14.74 14.86
C GLY A 254 -9.94 13.75 13.92
N PHE A 255 -10.61 12.64 13.64
CA PHE A 255 -10.05 11.53 12.90
C PHE A 255 -10.99 11.08 11.77
N LEU A 256 -10.46 10.84 10.59
CA LEU A 256 -11.20 10.50 9.37
C LEU A 256 -10.82 9.11 8.87
N ASP A 257 -11.18 8.07 9.61
CA ASP A 257 -10.86 6.68 9.21
C ASP A 257 -12.07 5.97 8.62
N PRO A 258 -12.09 5.60 7.34
CA PRO A 258 -13.21 4.89 6.75
C PRO A 258 -13.20 3.41 7.18
N LEU A 259 -14.22 3.01 7.95
CA LEU A 259 -14.31 1.65 8.51
C LEU A 259 -15.24 0.72 7.71
N LYS A 260 -15.70 1.13 6.55
CA LYS A 260 -16.49 0.30 5.65
C LYS A 260 -16.35 0.76 4.21
N GLY A 261 -16.31 -0.18 3.29
CA GLY A 261 -16.36 0.07 1.87
C GLY A 261 -15.43 -0.81 1.05
N TRP A 262 -15.64 -0.81 -0.25
CA TRP A 262 -14.89 -1.57 -1.24
C TRP A 262 -14.81 -3.08 -0.96
N GLY A 263 -15.74 -3.62 -0.13
CA GLY A 263 -15.89 -5.05 0.11
C GLY A 263 -14.81 -5.65 1.02
N GLY A 264 -14.51 -5.01 2.13
CA GLY A 264 -13.61 -5.50 3.15
C GLY A 264 -12.44 -4.57 3.48
N PHE A 265 -12.29 -3.47 2.75
CA PHE A 265 -11.17 -2.54 2.93
C PHE A 265 -11.19 -1.78 4.27
N GLY A 266 -12.35 -1.64 4.91
CA GLY A 266 -12.46 -1.07 6.26
C GLY A 266 -11.66 -1.84 7.31
N MET A 267 -11.39 -3.14 7.07
CA MET A 267 -10.56 -3.93 7.96
C MET A 267 -9.10 -3.48 8.00
N TYR A 268 -8.57 -2.85 6.95
CA TYR A 268 -7.22 -2.30 6.96
C TYR A 268 -7.11 -1.17 7.98
N PHE A 269 -8.07 -0.26 8.01
CA PHE A 269 -8.12 0.86 8.95
C PHE A 269 -8.34 0.40 10.40
N LEU A 270 -9.21 -0.60 10.61
CA LEU A 270 -9.34 -1.21 11.94
C LEU A 270 -8.05 -1.92 12.36
N THR A 271 -7.34 -2.54 11.41
CA THR A 271 -6.05 -3.21 11.66
C THR A 271 -4.97 -2.21 12.06
N ASP A 272 -4.96 -1.00 11.49
CA ASP A 272 -4.04 0.07 11.91
C ASP A 272 -4.19 0.40 13.38
N ARG A 273 -5.45 0.55 13.80
CA ARG A 273 -5.79 0.87 15.19
C ARG A 273 -5.53 -0.31 16.14
N ALA A 274 -5.81 -1.52 15.69
CA ALA A 274 -5.64 -2.73 16.50
C ALA A 274 -4.19 -3.22 16.54
N GLY A 275 -3.42 -3.01 15.49
CA GLY A 275 -2.06 -3.56 15.32
C GLY A 275 -1.17 -3.39 16.55
N PRO A 276 -0.98 -2.18 17.07
CA PRO A 276 -0.16 -1.96 18.26
C PRO A 276 -0.67 -2.64 19.53
N TYR A 277 -1.96 -2.94 19.62
CA TYR A 277 -2.54 -3.67 20.74
C TYR A 277 -2.38 -5.20 20.61
N VAL A 278 -2.36 -5.75 19.38
CA VAL A 278 -2.48 -7.19 19.14
C VAL A 278 -1.23 -7.85 18.60
N LYS A 279 -0.38 -7.12 17.88
CA LYS A 279 0.86 -7.63 17.29
C LYS A 279 1.99 -7.52 18.28
N HIS A 280 2.14 -8.55 19.12
CA HIS A 280 3.26 -8.64 20.04
C HIS A 280 4.55 -8.95 19.26
N PRO A 281 5.72 -8.34 19.59
CA PRO A 281 6.98 -8.59 18.88
C PRO A 281 7.39 -10.07 18.83
N ASP A 282 7.02 -10.86 19.85
CA ASP A 282 7.32 -12.29 19.93
C ASP A 282 6.30 -13.20 19.23
N ASP A 283 5.29 -12.62 18.55
CA ASP A 283 4.24 -13.38 17.87
C ASP A 283 4.02 -12.86 16.45
N PRO A 284 4.28 -13.66 15.40
CA PRO A 284 4.10 -13.22 14.03
C PRO A 284 2.63 -13.03 13.65
N ALA A 285 1.70 -13.69 14.35
CA ALA A 285 0.30 -13.74 14.00
C ALA A 285 -0.52 -12.63 14.69
N PHE A 286 -1.52 -12.08 14.00
CA PHE A 286 -2.42 -11.07 14.54
C PHE A 286 -3.90 -11.32 14.25
N LEU A 287 -4.27 -11.89 13.08
CA LEU A 287 -5.68 -12.19 12.73
C LEU A 287 -6.13 -13.56 13.20
N PHE A 288 -5.28 -14.57 13.02
CA PHE A 288 -5.56 -15.96 13.38
C PHE A 288 -4.44 -16.56 14.19
N ASP A 289 -4.75 -17.54 14.98
CA ASP A 289 -3.74 -18.40 15.62
C ASP A 289 -3.05 -19.24 14.54
N ILE A 290 -1.72 -19.25 14.56
CA ILE A 290 -0.91 -19.78 13.47
C ILE A 290 -0.99 -21.29 13.31
N ASP A 291 -1.32 -22.01 14.39
CA ASP A 291 -1.35 -23.47 14.40
C ASP A 291 -2.77 -24.03 14.24
N THR A 292 -3.78 -23.22 14.52
CA THR A 292 -5.17 -23.68 14.58
C THR A 292 -6.12 -22.91 13.66
N MET A 293 -5.70 -21.77 13.09
CA MET A 293 -6.57 -20.82 12.38
C MET A 293 -7.76 -20.33 13.21
N LYS A 294 -7.70 -20.44 14.53
CA LYS A 294 -8.72 -19.79 15.37
C LYS A 294 -8.62 -18.29 15.24
N PRO A 295 -9.75 -17.59 15.04
CA PRO A 295 -9.76 -16.13 14.97
C PRO A 295 -9.22 -15.51 16.26
N ARG A 296 -8.44 -14.46 16.13
CA ARG A 296 -7.95 -13.64 17.24
C ARG A 296 -8.69 -12.31 17.37
N ILE A 297 -9.64 -12.04 16.45
CA ILE A 297 -10.38 -10.78 16.37
C ILE A 297 -11.17 -10.47 17.66
N ASN A 298 -11.45 -11.47 18.49
CA ASN A 298 -12.13 -11.32 19.76
C ASN A 298 -11.20 -11.37 20.99
N ASN A 299 -9.88 -11.27 20.78
CA ASN A 299 -8.97 -11.10 21.91
C ASN A 299 -9.05 -9.67 22.49
N PRO A 300 -8.60 -9.44 23.73
CA PRO A 300 -8.69 -8.12 24.37
C PRO A 300 -8.08 -6.97 23.61
N GLY A 301 -7.06 -7.20 22.75
CA GLY A 301 -6.43 -6.14 21.96
C GLY A 301 -7.34 -5.65 20.83
N TRP A 302 -7.94 -6.55 20.07
CA TRP A 302 -8.92 -6.21 19.05
C TRP A 302 -10.18 -5.59 19.64
N VAL A 303 -10.67 -6.15 20.76
CA VAL A 303 -11.82 -5.60 21.47
C VAL A 303 -11.55 -4.17 21.94
N GLN A 304 -10.33 -3.85 22.40
CA GLN A 304 -9.94 -2.50 22.74
C GLN A 304 -10.04 -1.53 21.55
N ALA A 305 -9.53 -1.95 20.37
CA ALA A 305 -9.60 -1.13 19.17
C ALA A 305 -11.05 -0.86 18.73
N ILE A 306 -11.92 -1.87 18.76
CA ILE A 306 -13.35 -1.73 18.45
C ILE A 306 -14.02 -0.79 19.48
N GLN A 307 -13.69 -0.93 20.77
CA GLN A 307 -14.23 -0.07 21.83
C GLN A 307 -13.82 1.39 21.65
N ASP A 308 -12.55 1.63 21.29
CA ASP A 308 -12.03 2.98 21.03
C ASP A 308 -12.84 3.68 19.92
N VAL A 309 -13.16 2.97 18.84
CA VAL A 309 -14.03 3.50 17.78
C VAL A 309 -15.45 3.74 18.30
N MET A 310 -16.04 2.76 18.99
CA MET A 310 -17.39 2.91 19.57
C MET A 310 -17.52 4.11 20.50
N ASP A 311 -16.44 4.50 21.15
CA ASP A 311 -16.43 5.68 22.04
C ASP A 311 -16.25 6.98 21.26
N LEU A 312 -15.49 6.98 20.17
CA LEU A 312 -15.28 8.16 19.34
C LEU A 312 -16.50 8.54 18.50
N ILE A 313 -17.18 7.58 17.91
CA ILE A 313 -18.36 7.81 17.06
C ILE A 313 -19.56 8.42 17.80
N LYS A 314 -19.54 8.43 19.13
CA LYS A 314 -20.54 9.13 19.97
C LYS A 314 -20.36 10.65 19.97
N ILE A 315 -19.24 11.15 19.45
CA ILE A 315 -18.82 12.55 19.44
C ILE A 315 -18.56 12.94 17.99
N ASP A 316 -19.49 13.66 17.38
CA ASP A 316 -19.49 13.95 15.94
C ASP A 316 -18.21 14.67 15.46
N GLY A 317 -17.73 15.64 16.21
CA GLY A 317 -16.47 16.33 15.91
C GLY A 317 -15.21 15.46 16.14
N ALA A 318 -15.30 14.39 16.95
CA ALA A 318 -14.18 13.48 17.14
C ALA A 318 -14.05 12.46 15.99
N TYR A 319 -15.18 11.94 15.52
CA TYR A 319 -15.24 10.93 14.46
C TYR A 319 -16.56 11.05 13.70
N PRO A 320 -16.58 11.68 12.52
CA PRO A 320 -17.81 11.87 11.76
C PRO A 320 -18.51 10.56 11.41
N ALA A 321 -19.82 10.53 11.56
CA ALA A 321 -20.62 9.31 11.36
C ALA A 321 -20.60 8.77 9.92
N ASP A 322 -20.31 9.60 8.92
CA ASP A 322 -20.18 9.20 7.52
C ASP A 322 -18.97 8.30 7.25
N GLN A 323 -17.93 8.36 8.11
CA GLN A 323 -16.75 7.46 8.00
C GLN A 323 -17.10 5.96 8.14
N ILE A 324 -18.26 5.64 8.72
CA ILE A 324 -18.64 4.25 8.99
C ILE A 324 -19.31 3.57 7.79
N ASN A 325 -20.02 4.32 6.95
CA ASN A 325 -20.92 3.74 5.94
C ASN A 325 -20.83 4.39 4.56
N ALA A 326 -19.93 5.33 4.32
CA ALA A 326 -19.78 5.98 3.03
C ALA A 326 -18.52 5.47 2.29
N ASP A 327 -18.37 5.85 1.03
CA ASP A 327 -17.23 5.47 0.21
C ASP A 327 -15.92 6.04 0.77
N PRO A 328 -14.90 5.19 1.04
CA PRO A 328 -13.65 5.62 1.67
C PRO A 328 -12.93 6.73 0.91
N GLY A 329 -12.92 6.67 -0.42
CA GLY A 329 -12.27 7.69 -1.25
C GLY A 329 -12.93 9.07 -1.11
N THR A 330 -14.25 9.12 -0.83
CA THR A 330 -14.98 10.37 -0.63
C THR A 330 -14.86 10.86 0.81
N THR A 331 -15.09 9.99 1.80
CA THR A 331 -15.17 10.38 3.21
C THR A 331 -13.81 10.51 3.88
N GLY A 332 -12.93 9.54 3.75
CA GLY A 332 -11.57 9.64 4.32
C GLY A 332 -10.68 10.55 3.47
N PHE A 333 -10.34 10.07 2.29
CA PHE A 333 -9.33 10.68 1.43
C PHE A 333 -9.69 12.11 0.97
N GLN A 334 -10.83 12.29 0.28
CA GLN A 334 -11.20 13.60 -0.25
C GLN A 334 -11.50 14.62 0.84
N GLN A 335 -12.13 14.23 1.94
CA GLN A 335 -12.38 15.12 3.07
C GLN A 335 -11.07 15.59 3.72
N PHE A 336 -10.09 14.71 3.86
CA PHE A 336 -8.79 15.09 4.42
C PHE A 336 -8.05 16.06 3.49
N LEU A 337 -8.00 15.79 2.17
CA LEU A 337 -7.42 16.71 1.19
C LEU A 337 -8.14 18.08 1.17
N ALA A 338 -9.44 18.09 1.38
CA ALA A 338 -10.25 19.32 1.50
C ALA A 338 -10.07 20.04 2.85
N GLY A 339 -9.25 19.53 3.76
CA GLY A 339 -8.89 20.17 5.01
C GLY A 339 -9.94 20.07 6.11
N THR A 340 -10.85 19.09 6.09
CA THR A 340 -11.92 18.98 7.09
C THR A 340 -11.56 18.16 8.33
N GLY A 341 -10.50 17.35 8.27
CA GLY A 341 -10.03 16.50 9.38
C GLY A 341 -8.63 16.84 9.85
N SER A 342 -8.33 16.56 11.11
CA SER A 342 -7.02 16.78 11.70
C SER A 342 -6.05 15.63 11.46
N MET A 343 -6.56 14.41 11.37
CA MET A 343 -5.78 13.18 11.27
C MET A 343 -6.52 12.13 10.42
N LEU A 344 -5.73 11.28 9.72
CA LEU A 344 -6.22 10.19 8.87
C LEU A 344 -5.15 9.10 8.84
N THR A 345 -5.53 7.82 8.80
CA THR A 345 -4.67 6.78 8.22
C THR A 345 -5.07 6.53 6.77
N TRP A 346 -4.09 6.37 5.91
CA TRP A 346 -4.33 6.11 4.50
C TRP A 346 -3.12 5.45 3.85
N TRP A 347 -3.30 4.90 2.66
CA TRP A 347 -2.18 4.47 1.84
C TRP A 347 -1.23 5.63 1.54
N GLY A 348 0.05 5.35 1.39
CA GLY A 348 1.08 6.36 1.24
C GLY A 348 0.96 7.23 -0.02
N ASP A 349 0.12 6.86 -1.01
CA ASP A 349 -0.20 7.68 -2.19
C ASP A 349 -0.79 9.06 -1.82
N ILE A 350 -1.34 9.20 -0.62
CA ILE A 350 -1.83 10.48 -0.11
C ILE A 350 -0.73 11.55 -0.07
N GLY A 351 0.55 11.16 0.05
CA GLY A 351 1.65 12.11 0.06
C GLY A 351 1.77 12.88 -1.26
N SER A 352 1.85 12.18 -2.39
CA SER A 352 1.87 12.83 -3.70
C SER A 352 0.57 13.58 -3.97
N ASN A 353 -0.59 13.01 -3.60
CA ASN A 353 -1.88 13.66 -3.76
C ASN A 353 -2.04 14.94 -2.94
N ALA A 354 -1.54 14.99 -1.71
CA ALA A 354 -1.62 16.19 -0.87
C ALA A 354 -0.92 17.40 -1.53
N ARG A 355 0.17 17.18 -2.28
CA ARG A 355 0.97 18.25 -2.92
C ARG A 355 0.54 18.57 -4.34
N THR A 356 0.02 17.61 -5.09
CA THR A 356 -0.15 17.74 -6.53
C THR A 356 -1.60 17.60 -7.02
N ASN A 357 -2.53 17.18 -6.15
CA ASN A 357 -3.94 17.12 -6.51
C ASN A 357 -4.59 18.49 -6.41
N ASP A 358 -5.22 18.95 -7.49
CA ASP A 358 -5.86 20.28 -7.59
C ASP A 358 -6.97 20.52 -6.54
N SER A 359 -7.55 19.45 -5.99
CA SER A 359 -8.55 19.54 -4.92
C SER A 359 -7.95 19.62 -3.51
N SER A 360 -6.64 19.45 -3.37
CA SER A 360 -5.96 19.51 -2.07
C SER A 360 -5.72 20.95 -1.63
N VAL A 361 -6.14 21.25 -0.39
CA VAL A 361 -5.85 22.53 0.27
C VAL A 361 -4.79 22.41 1.37
N ILE A 362 -4.34 21.17 1.67
CA ILE A 362 -3.49 20.87 2.82
C ILE A 362 -2.02 20.70 2.48
N GLY A 363 -1.62 20.86 1.23
CA GLY A 363 -0.27 20.58 0.75
C GLY A 363 0.87 21.17 1.58
N ASP A 364 0.68 22.38 2.14
CA ASP A 364 1.69 23.06 2.96
C ASP A 364 1.57 22.78 4.48
N VAL A 365 0.51 22.07 4.89
CA VAL A 365 0.19 21.82 6.32
C VAL A 365 -0.05 20.36 6.62
N VAL A 366 0.41 19.44 5.77
CA VAL A 366 0.34 18.01 6.01
C VAL A 366 1.68 17.49 6.52
N GLY A 367 1.64 16.60 7.50
CA GLY A 367 2.78 15.85 8.01
C GLY A 367 2.49 14.36 8.00
N PHE A 368 3.54 13.55 8.01
CA PHE A 368 3.47 12.10 7.89
C PHE A 368 4.26 11.41 9.01
N SER A 369 3.79 10.25 9.43
CA SER A 369 4.53 9.35 10.32
C SER A 369 4.09 7.92 10.10
N MET A 370 4.81 6.96 10.68
CA MET A 370 4.24 5.62 10.90
C MET A 370 2.92 5.73 11.67
N ILE A 371 2.08 4.72 11.51
CA ILE A 371 0.87 4.56 12.33
C ILE A 371 1.23 4.64 13.81
N PRO A 372 0.42 5.36 14.63
CA PRO A 372 0.67 5.50 16.06
C PRO A 372 0.77 4.16 16.78
N GLY A 373 1.68 4.08 17.74
CA GLY A 373 1.83 2.93 18.62
C GLY A 373 0.76 2.88 19.73
N SER A 374 1.04 2.07 20.73
CA SER A 374 0.24 1.96 21.96
C SER A 374 1.14 1.84 23.19
N ASP A 375 0.69 2.36 24.34
CA ASP A 375 1.40 2.22 25.61
C ASP A 375 1.28 0.81 26.22
N LYS A 376 0.49 -0.07 25.62
CA LYS A 376 0.28 -1.44 26.05
C LYS A 376 0.07 -2.38 24.86
N VAL A 377 0.46 -3.64 25.00
CA VAL A 377 0.23 -4.70 24.01
C VAL A 377 -0.34 -5.94 24.70
N TYR A 378 -1.27 -6.62 24.04
CA TYR A 378 -1.80 -7.88 24.52
C TYR A 378 -0.92 -9.04 24.05
N ASN A 379 -0.35 -9.78 25.00
CA ASN A 379 0.43 -10.97 24.72
C ASN A 379 -0.50 -12.19 24.67
N SER A 380 -0.83 -12.64 23.47
CA SER A 380 -1.74 -13.77 23.25
C SER A 380 -1.21 -15.09 23.81
N LYS A 381 0.12 -15.26 23.89
CA LYS A 381 0.74 -16.47 24.47
C LYS A 381 0.61 -16.51 26.00
N LYS A 382 0.65 -15.34 26.64
CA LYS A 382 0.49 -15.21 28.10
C LYS A 382 -0.97 -15.00 28.52
N GLY A 383 -1.84 -14.63 27.58
CA GLY A 383 -3.23 -14.27 27.88
C GLY A 383 -3.36 -12.99 28.73
N ALA A 384 -2.44 -12.04 28.62
CA ALA A 384 -2.35 -10.86 29.48
C ALA A 384 -1.87 -9.62 28.75
N TRP A 385 -2.28 -8.44 29.23
CA TRP A 385 -1.73 -7.16 28.83
C TRP A 385 -0.34 -6.93 29.41
N GLU A 386 0.55 -6.40 28.59
CA GLU A 386 1.86 -5.88 28.97
C GLU A 386 1.88 -4.37 28.79
N ASN A 387 2.25 -3.62 29.85
CA ASN A 387 2.37 -2.16 29.82
C ASN A 387 3.74 -1.78 29.23
N THR A 388 3.88 -2.01 27.95
CA THR A 388 5.09 -1.72 27.18
C THR A 388 4.66 -1.03 25.89
N TYR A 389 5.33 0.07 25.55
CA TYR A 389 5.13 0.75 24.29
C TYR A 389 5.40 -0.20 23.12
N ASN A 390 4.47 -0.28 22.20
CA ASN A 390 4.52 -1.15 21.04
C ASN A 390 4.10 -0.41 19.78
N GLU A 391 4.86 -0.60 18.71
CA GLU A 391 4.56 -0.16 17.35
C GLU A 391 4.34 -1.38 16.47
N ALA A 392 3.36 -1.31 15.59
CA ALA A 392 3.08 -2.33 14.62
C ALA A 392 2.50 -1.68 13.36
N PRO A 393 3.35 -1.04 12.54
CA PRO A 393 2.91 -0.40 11.30
C PRO A 393 2.40 -1.43 10.30
N ASN A 394 1.53 -1.00 9.40
CA ASN A 394 0.75 -1.86 8.53
C ASN A 394 1.20 -1.74 7.08
N ASN A 395 1.76 -2.82 6.53
CA ASN A 395 1.96 -2.99 5.09
C ASN A 395 0.65 -3.51 4.46
N ALA A 396 -0.39 -2.67 4.56
CA ALA A 396 -1.74 -2.98 4.14
C ALA A 396 -1.79 -3.30 2.65
N TYR A 397 -2.48 -4.39 2.26
CA TYR A 397 -2.64 -4.84 0.89
C TYR A 397 -1.37 -5.38 0.20
N LEU A 398 -0.17 -5.14 0.71
CA LEU A 398 1.15 -5.53 0.16
C LEU A 398 1.37 -5.11 -1.30
N GLY A 399 0.70 -4.07 -1.77
CA GLY A 399 0.84 -3.50 -3.10
C GLY A 399 0.04 -4.20 -4.20
N TRP A 400 -0.18 -3.41 -5.24
CA TRP A 400 -0.69 -3.89 -6.51
C TRP A 400 0.44 -4.51 -7.35
N GLY A 401 0.08 -5.44 -8.19
CA GLY A 401 1.00 -6.08 -9.13
C GLY A 401 0.36 -6.39 -10.46
N VAL A 402 1.21 -6.56 -11.46
CA VAL A 402 0.85 -7.11 -12.75
C VAL A 402 1.31 -8.56 -12.80
N TYR A 403 0.40 -9.44 -13.18
CA TYR A 403 0.62 -10.89 -13.22
C TYR A 403 0.32 -11.42 -14.61
N VAL A 404 1.08 -12.43 -15.02
CA VAL A 404 0.81 -13.20 -16.24
C VAL A 404 0.08 -14.47 -15.84
N THR A 405 -1.01 -14.79 -16.52
CA THR A 405 -1.83 -15.97 -16.21
C THR A 405 -1.34 -17.23 -16.90
N ASN A 406 -1.83 -18.39 -16.47
CA ASN A 406 -1.52 -19.68 -17.08
C ASN A 406 -2.07 -19.82 -18.51
N ARG A 407 -2.96 -18.93 -18.96
CA ARG A 407 -3.51 -18.91 -20.33
C ARG A 407 -2.43 -18.79 -21.41
N VAL A 408 -1.27 -18.24 -21.09
CA VAL A 408 -0.14 -18.14 -22.03
C VAL A 408 0.73 -19.41 -22.07
N GLU A 409 0.45 -20.41 -21.23
CA GLU A 409 1.14 -21.69 -21.28
C GLU A 409 0.86 -22.40 -22.60
N GLY A 410 1.86 -23.02 -23.19
CA GLY A 410 1.72 -23.66 -24.52
C GLY A 410 2.02 -22.77 -25.71
N ASP A 411 2.08 -21.45 -25.58
CA ASP A 411 2.54 -20.50 -26.61
C ASP A 411 3.72 -19.67 -26.09
N SER A 412 4.93 -20.09 -26.44
CA SER A 412 6.17 -19.46 -25.99
C SER A 412 6.31 -18.00 -26.46
N LYS A 413 5.80 -17.67 -27.64
CA LYS A 413 5.84 -16.32 -28.21
C LYS A 413 4.87 -15.41 -27.45
N LYS A 414 3.65 -15.89 -27.22
CA LYS A 414 2.63 -15.17 -26.45
C LYS A 414 3.07 -14.97 -25.00
N ARG A 415 3.64 -15.99 -24.36
CA ARG A 415 4.17 -15.91 -23.00
C ARG A 415 5.29 -14.88 -22.88
N LYS A 416 6.26 -14.87 -23.82
CA LYS A 416 7.33 -13.86 -23.85
C LYS A 416 6.77 -12.45 -24.05
N ALA A 417 5.76 -12.28 -24.90
CA ALA A 417 5.10 -11.00 -25.12
C ALA A 417 4.36 -10.50 -23.86
N ALA A 418 3.61 -11.37 -23.17
CA ALA A 418 2.90 -11.02 -21.95
C ALA A 418 3.85 -10.57 -20.85
N TRP A 419 4.92 -11.32 -20.59
CA TRP A 419 5.94 -10.93 -19.62
C TRP A 419 6.69 -9.67 -20.00
N SER A 420 6.96 -9.45 -21.29
CA SER A 420 7.62 -8.23 -21.78
C SER A 420 6.75 -6.98 -21.57
N ALA A 421 5.42 -7.09 -21.79
CA ALA A 421 4.49 -6.00 -21.54
C ALA A 421 4.38 -5.69 -20.03
N ALA A 422 4.22 -6.73 -19.21
CA ALA A 422 4.15 -6.60 -17.76
C ALA A 422 5.45 -5.99 -17.17
N ALA A 423 6.62 -6.48 -17.62
CA ALA A 423 7.92 -5.98 -17.20
C ALA A 423 8.17 -4.52 -17.63
N HIS A 424 7.57 -4.08 -18.74
CA HIS A 424 7.67 -2.68 -19.15
C HIS A 424 6.88 -1.77 -18.21
N ILE A 425 5.65 -2.14 -17.82
CA ILE A 425 4.83 -1.39 -16.84
C ILE A 425 5.57 -1.28 -15.50
N GLY A 426 6.05 -2.40 -14.95
CA GLY A 426 6.76 -2.42 -13.66
C GLY A 426 8.25 -2.08 -13.77
N GLY A 427 8.68 -1.48 -14.88
CA GLY A 427 10.06 -1.06 -15.09
C GLY A 427 10.50 0.01 -14.10
N LYS A 428 11.79 -0.01 -13.71
CA LYS A 428 12.37 0.81 -12.65
C LYS A 428 12.12 2.31 -12.81
N ASP A 429 12.17 2.82 -14.04
CA ASP A 429 12.04 4.26 -14.31
C ASP A 429 10.58 4.69 -14.41
N ILE A 430 9.72 3.87 -15.02
CA ILE A 430 8.26 4.10 -15.04
C ILE A 430 7.72 4.14 -13.62
N SER A 431 8.14 3.20 -12.77
CA SER A 431 7.67 3.10 -11.40
C SER A 431 8.09 4.29 -10.52
N LEU A 432 9.26 4.87 -10.73
CA LEU A 432 9.64 6.12 -10.07
C LEU A 432 8.68 7.25 -10.44
N TRP A 433 8.41 7.40 -11.74
CA TRP A 433 7.51 8.45 -12.22
C TRP A 433 6.09 8.28 -11.66
N THR A 434 5.55 7.06 -11.65
CA THR A 434 4.21 6.78 -11.09
C THR A 434 4.14 7.00 -9.58
N SER A 435 5.23 6.81 -8.85
CA SER A 435 5.28 7.07 -7.40
C SER A 435 5.36 8.56 -7.05
N ALA A 436 5.94 9.39 -7.92
CA ALA A 436 6.15 10.81 -7.66
C ALA A 436 4.99 11.70 -8.14
N TYR A 437 4.15 11.22 -9.03
CA TYR A 437 2.99 11.96 -9.53
C TYR A 437 1.68 11.33 -9.02
N PRO A 438 0.56 12.07 -8.97
CA PRO A 438 -0.69 11.60 -8.37
C PRO A 438 -1.31 10.47 -9.21
N SER A 439 -0.83 9.28 -9.00
CA SER A 439 -1.21 8.07 -9.72
C SER A 439 -1.85 6.99 -8.83
N GLY A 440 -1.92 7.22 -7.51
CA GLY A 440 -2.36 6.23 -6.53
C GLY A 440 -1.34 5.14 -6.24
N PHE A 441 -0.11 5.24 -6.78
CA PHE A 441 0.98 4.30 -6.49
C PHE A 441 2.03 4.94 -5.59
N GLN A 442 2.51 4.17 -4.63
CA GLN A 442 3.52 4.61 -3.65
C GLN A 442 4.91 4.10 -4.04
N PRO A 443 5.98 4.69 -3.45
CA PRO A 443 7.33 4.19 -3.62
C PRO A 443 7.49 2.77 -3.09
N TYR A 444 8.10 1.88 -3.88
CA TYR A 444 8.28 0.47 -3.51
C TYR A 444 9.64 -0.12 -3.90
N ARG A 445 10.56 0.72 -4.36
CA ARG A 445 11.93 0.35 -4.68
C ARG A 445 12.90 1.14 -3.85
N ASN A 446 14.03 0.55 -3.51
CA ASN A 446 15.10 1.28 -2.83
C ASN A 446 15.53 2.51 -3.63
N SER A 447 15.55 2.40 -4.95
CA SER A 447 15.88 3.51 -5.85
C SER A 447 14.80 4.60 -5.95
N HIS A 448 13.61 4.41 -5.39
CA HIS A 448 12.59 5.47 -5.33
C HIS A 448 12.88 6.50 -4.22
N PHE A 449 13.76 6.20 -3.29
CA PHE A 449 14.08 7.06 -2.15
C PHE A 449 15.32 7.95 -2.40
N VAL A 450 15.56 8.33 -3.65
CA VAL A 450 16.60 9.29 -4.03
C VAL A 450 15.98 10.68 -4.04
N TYR A 451 16.16 11.42 -2.98
CA TYR A 451 15.49 12.72 -2.74
C TYR A 451 15.68 13.78 -3.84
N ASP A 452 16.87 13.81 -4.43
CA ASP A 452 17.17 14.77 -5.53
C ASP A 452 16.26 14.55 -6.77
N GLU A 453 15.75 13.34 -6.97
CA GLU A 453 14.82 13.02 -8.06
C GLU A 453 13.42 13.56 -7.77
N TRP A 454 12.99 13.53 -6.51
CA TRP A 454 11.72 14.13 -6.08
C TRP A 454 11.79 15.67 -6.11
N GLU A 455 12.92 16.27 -5.74
CA GLU A 455 13.14 17.70 -5.90
C GLU A 455 13.04 18.11 -7.39
N ALA A 456 13.55 17.27 -8.31
CA ALA A 456 13.41 17.50 -9.75
C ALA A 456 11.95 17.45 -10.24
N ALA A 457 11.06 16.71 -9.54
CA ALA A 457 9.63 16.69 -9.76
C ALA A 457 8.88 17.86 -9.11
N GLY A 458 9.56 18.72 -8.36
CA GLY A 458 9.01 19.95 -7.77
C GLY A 458 8.62 19.84 -6.30
N TYR A 459 8.97 18.76 -5.60
CA TYR A 459 8.74 18.63 -4.15
C TYR A 459 9.81 19.37 -3.36
N ASP A 460 9.45 19.97 -2.23
CA ASP A 460 10.41 20.54 -1.30
C ASP A 460 11.08 19.47 -0.44
N ARG A 461 12.32 19.72 -0.03
CA ARG A 461 13.15 18.76 0.71
C ARG A 461 12.54 18.33 2.04
N ALA A 462 11.95 19.24 2.78
CA ALA A 462 11.36 18.93 4.08
C ALA A 462 10.16 17.99 3.94
N PHE A 463 9.31 18.22 2.94
CA PHE A 463 8.20 17.33 2.61
C PHE A 463 8.70 15.94 2.20
N ILE A 464 9.71 15.86 1.33
CA ILE A 464 10.30 14.59 0.87
C ILE A 464 10.84 13.79 2.07
N GLU A 465 11.57 14.43 2.98
CA GLU A 465 12.15 13.79 4.16
C GLU A 465 11.07 13.24 5.11
N ASP A 466 9.99 13.96 5.29
CA ASP A 466 8.87 13.55 6.15
C ASP A 466 8.07 12.41 5.49
N TYR A 467 7.64 12.60 4.25
CA TYR A 467 6.82 11.65 3.50
C TYR A 467 7.55 10.33 3.23
N LEU A 468 8.69 10.38 2.54
CA LEU A 468 9.45 9.17 2.22
C LEU A 468 10.04 8.52 3.48
N GLY A 469 10.38 9.34 4.49
CA GLY A 469 10.83 8.83 5.78
C GLY A 469 9.78 7.98 6.48
N SER A 470 8.51 8.42 6.49
CA SER A 470 7.41 7.66 7.08
C SER A 470 7.18 6.31 6.39
N ASN A 471 7.27 6.28 5.05
CA ASN A 471 7.16 5.04 4.28
C ASN A 471 8.31 4.09 4.60
N LEU A 472 9.56 4.58 4.62
CA LEU A 472 10.72 3.76 4.94
C LEU A 472 10.69 3.22 6.37
N ASP A 473 10.24 4.02 7.33
CA ASP A 473 10.09 3.59 8.72
C ASP A 473 9.07 2.45 8.82
N THR A 474 7.97 2.51 8.05
CA THR A 474 6.95 1.45 7.96
C THR A 474 7.51 0.18 7.30
N TYR A 475 8.17 0.31 6.14
CA TYR A 475 8.68 -0.84 5.36
C TYR A 475 9.78 -1.62 6.11
N ASN A 476 10.58 -0.93 6.91
CA ASN A 476 11.72 -1.53 7.61
C ASN A 476 11.44 -1.84 9.08
N HIS A 477 10.22 -1.61 9.55
CA HIS A 477 9.90 -1.85 10.96
C HIS A 477 9.88 -3.36 11.26
N PRO A 478 10.62 -3.86 12.27
CA PRO A 478 10.74 -5.30 12.52
C PRO A 478 9.43 -5.95 12.99
N ASN A 479 8.47 -5.17 13.48
CA ASN A 479 7.18 -5.64 13.96
C ASN A 479 6.02 -5.23 13.03
N SER A 480 6.29 -5.02 11.73
CA SER A 480 5.25 -4.67 10.75
C SER A 480 4.21 -5.78 10.61
N LEU A 481 2.97 -5.35 10.37
CA LEU A 481 1.90 -6.22 9.95
C LEU A 481 2.00 -6.42 8.43
N ASN A 482 2.03 -7.68 8.01
CA ASN A 482 1.97 -8.04 6.60
C ASN A 482 0.64 -8.71 6.30
N GLU A 483 0.02 -8.31 5.22
CA GLU A 483 -1.25 -8.83 4.74
C GLU A 483 -1.22 -10.36 4.59
N PRO A 484 -2.16 -11.12 5.20
CA PRO A 484 -2.32 -12.53 4.92
C PRO A 484 -2.86 -12.75 3.50
N ARG A 485 -2.16 -13.53 2.69
CA ARG A 485 -2.56 -13.86 1.31
C ARG A 485 -3.21 -15.24 1.25
N ILE A 486 -4.21 -15.47 2.08
CA ILE A 486 -4.93 -16.75 2.19
C ILE A 486 -6.19 -16.78 1.32
N PRO A 487 -6.62 -17.97 0.83
CA PRO A 487 -7.88 -18.09 0.13
C PRO A 487 -9.06 -17.53 0.92
N GLY A 488 -9.86 -16.71 0.26
CA GLY A 488 -11.06 -16.12 0.84
C GLY A 488 -10.82 -14.95 1.78
N ILE A 489 -9.63 -14.34 1.83
CA ILE A 489 -9.33 -13.25 2.78
C ILE A 489 -10.38 -12.12 2.73
N PHE A 490 -10.85 -11.74 1.55
CA PHE A 490 -11.90 -10.72 1.43
C PHE A 490 -13.29 -11.19 1.90
N GLN A 491 -13.55 -12.50 1.99
CA GLN A 491 -14.77 -12.99 2.63
C GLN A 491 -14.70 -12.76 4.15
N TYR A 492 -13.53 -13.01 4.77
CA TYR A 492 -13.31 -12.70 6.18
C TYR A 492 -13.49 -11.21 6.45
N TYR A 493 -12.88 -10.35 5.63
CA TYR A 493 -12.92 -8.90 5.81
C TYR A 493 -14.33 -8.31 5.59
N SER A 494 -15.01 -8.71 4.52
CA SER A 494 -16.36 -8.24 4.24
C SER A 494 -17.37 -8.60 5.35
N VAL A 495 -17.29 -9.83 5.85
CA VAL A 495 -18.14 -10.25 6.98
C VAL A 495 -17.79 -9.47 8.25
N ALA A 496 -16.50 -9.21 8.51
CA ALA A 496 -16.11 -8.40 9.65
C ALA A 496 -16.65 -6.96 9.55
N GLU A 497 -16.58 -6.33 8.38
CA GLU A 497 -17.18 -5.00 8.15
C GLU A 497 -18.68 -4.98 8.45
N ASP A 498 -19.41 -6.02 8.02
CA ASP A 498 -20.85 -6.09 8.24
C ASP A 498 -21.18 -6.24 9.75
N GLU A 499 -20.42 -7.05 10.48
CA GLU A 499 -20.62 -7.20 11.93
C GLU A 499 -20.16 -5.95 12.72
N LEU A 500 -19.07 -5.29 12.29
CA LEU A 500 -18.64 -4.00 12.84
C LEU A 500 -19.71 -2.93 12.64
N ALA A 501 -20.30 -2.83 11.45
CA ALA A 501 -21.36 -1.88 11.15
C ALA A 501 -22.58 -2.09 12.07
N LYS A 502 -22.95 -3.36 12.37
CA LYS A 502 -24.00 -3.67 13.36
C LYS A 502 -23.62 -3.22 14.77
N GLY A 503 -22.36 -3.46 15.18
CA GLY A 503 -21.84 -3.01 16.46
C GLY A 503 -21.87 -1.51 16.61
N PHE A 504 -21.38 -0.77 15.61
CA PHE A 504 -21.37 0.70 15.59
C PHE A 504 -22.80 1.30 15.54
N ALA A 505 -23.74 0.58 14.91
CA ALA A 505 -25.16 0.95 14.94
C ALA A 505 -25.89 0.57 16.25
N GLY A 506 -25.19 0.01 17.24
CA GLY A 506 -25.76 -0.37 18.53
C GLY A 506 -26.65 -1.63 18.52
N GLN A 507 -26.52 -2.48 17.48
CA GLN A 507 -27.24 -3.78 17.43
C GLN A 507 -26.58 -4.83 18.35
N TYR A 508 -25.32 -4.62 18.71
CA TYR A 508 -24.61 -5.37 19.74
C TYR A 508 -24.39 -4.48 20.96
N SER A 509 -24.43 -5.08 22.15
CA SER A 509 -24.37 -4.34 23.43
C SER A 509 -22.94 -3.89 23.79
N SER A 510 -21.92 -4.45 23.15
CA SER A 510 -20.51 -4.19 23.47
C SER A 510 -19.57 -4.50 22.32
N ALA A 511 -18.34 -3.97 22.41
CA ALA A 511 -17.24 -4.31 21.50
C ALA A 511 -16.90 -5.82 21.55
N GLN A 512 -17.00 -6.46 22.73
CA GLN A 512 -16.76 -7.89 22.85
C GLN A 512 -17.81 -8.70 22.08
N GLU A 513 -19.09 -8.37 22.20
CA GLU A 513 -20.16 -9.07 21.45
C GLU A 513 -20.00 -8.90 19.94
N THR A 514 -19.60 -7.71 19.48
CA THR A 514 -19.27 -7.46 18.08
C THR A 514 -18.11 -8.34 17.60
N ALA A 515 -17.02 -8.39 18.36
CA ALA A 515 -15.84 -9.19 18.07
C ALA A 515 -16.12 -10.70 18.09
N ASP A 516 -16.97 -11.18 19.01
CA ASP A 516 -17.39 -12.59 19.08
C ASP A 516 -18.26 -12.97 17.87
N ALA A 517 -19.12 -12.08 17.38
CA ALA A 517 -19.90 -12.31 16.16
C ALA A 517 -18.99 -12.46 14.93
N ILE A 518 -17.97 -11.59 14.80
CA ILE A 518 -16.96 -11.68 13.74
C ILE A 518 -16.21 -13.03 13.84
N ALA A 519 -15.72 -13.38 15.03
CA ALA A 519 -14.99 -14.61 15.26
C ALA A 519 -15.81 -15.86 14.88
N ALA A 520 -17.08 -15.89 15.26
CA ALA A 520 -17.99 -16.98 14.91
C ALA A 520 -18.25 -17.09 13.40
N ALA A 521 -18.29 -15.98 12.68
CA ALA A 521 -18.41 -15.96 11.23
C ALA A 521 -17.11 -16.43 10.55
N TRP A 522 -15.96 -15.99 11.03
CA TRP A 522 -14.65 -16.39 10.51
C TRP A 522 -14.38 -17.90 10.69
N GLU A 523 -14.79 -18.49 11.81
CA GLU A 523 -14.71 -19.95 12.02
C GLU A 523 -15.45 -20.72 10.92
N LYS A 524 -16.65 -20.28 10.55
CA LYS A 524 -17.46 -20.91 9.49
C LYS A 524 -16.77 -20.80 8.12
N ILE A 525 -16.16 -19.65 7.81
CA ILE A 525 -15.41 -19.47 6.56
C ILE A 525 -14.20 -20.41 6.55
N THR A 526 -13.41 -20.46 7.63
CA THR A 526 -12.25 -21.34 7.76
C THR A 526 -12.64 -22.82 7.52
N ASP A 527 -13.72 -23.27 8.15
CA ASP A 527 -14.19 -24.65 8.01
C ASP A 527 -14.72 -24.94 6.59
N SER A 528 -15.38 -23.97 5.95
CA SER A 528 -15.92 -24.13 4.59
C SER A 528 -14.82 -24.21 3.52
N ILE A 529 -13.71 -23.49 3.69
CA ILE A 529 -12.55 -23.53 2.78
C ILE A 529 -11.69 -24.76 3.05
N GLY A 530 -11.61 -25.18 4.31
CA GLY A 530 -10.81 -26.32 4.77
C GLY A 530 -9.67 -25.88 5.70
N ARG A 531 -9.86 -26.07 7.00
CA ARG A 531 -8.98 -25.60 8.08
C ARG A 531 -7.52 -26.02 7.93
N GLU A 532 -7.26 -27.29 7.62
CA GLU A 532 -5.88 -27.79 7.45
C GLU A 532 -5.15 -27.09 6.31
N SER A 533 -5.84 -26.86 5.19
CA SER A 533 -5.31 -26.11 4.06
C SER A 533 -5.03 -24.66 4.44
N GLN A 534 -5.97 -24.01 5.14
CA GLN A 534 -5.82 -22.62 5.60
C GLN A 534 -4.64 -22.46 6.56
N ILE A 535 -4.43 -23.39 7.51
CA ILE A 535 -3.27 -23.37 8.40
C ILE A 535 -1.96 -23.37 7.59
N LYS A 536 -1.84 -24.29 6.62
CA LYS A 536 -0.65 -24.39 5.79
C LYS A 536 -0.41 -23.10 4.99
N LEU A 537 -1.46 -22.57 4.37
CA LEU A 537 -1.37 -21.39 3.52
C LEU A 537 -1.14 -20.10 4.34
N TYR A 538 -1.71 -20.02 5.54
CA TYR A 538 -1.47 -18.90 6.44
C TYR A 538 0.00 -18.85 6.87
N LYS A 539 0.58 -19.99 7.27
CA LYS A 539 2.02 -20.09 7.56
C LYS A 539 2.86 -19.65 6.34
N ALA A 540 2.57 -20.20 5.18
CA ALA A 540 3.29 -19.83 3.95
C ALA A 540 3.17 -18.34 3.61
N SER A 541 1.99 -17.73 3.78
CA SER A 541 1.78 -16.30 3.52
C SER A 541 2.55 -15.39 4.50
N MET A 542 2.87 -15.89 5.70
CA MET A 542 3.65 -15.21 6.72
C MET A 542 5.16 -15.47 6.60
N GLY A 543 5.59 -16.30 5.65
CA GLY A 543 6.99 -16.67 5.46
C GLY A 543 7.52 -17.67 6.51
N LEU A 544 6.65 -18.54 7.05
CA LEU A 544 6.93 -19.50 8.11
C LEU A 544 6.87 -20.95 7.60
#